data_485113a5a756a6fde064053de5bed382
#
_entry.id   485113a5a756a6fde064053de5bed382
#
_cell.length_a   1.000
_cell.length_b   1.000
_cell.length_c   1.000
_cell.angle_alpha   90.00
_cell.angle_beta   90.00
_cell.angle_gamma   90.00
#
_symmetry.space_group_name_H-M   'P 1'
#
loop_
_entity.id
_entity.type
_entity.pdbx_description
1 polymer ?
#
loop_
_entity_poly.entity_id
_entity_poly.type
_entity_poly.pdbx_seq_one_letter_code
_entity_poly.pdbx_strand_id
1 'polypeptide(L)'
;MELSRVKAAFSQYNKDLTLGKTTHSQIWHEVCSTLGLDLSINLLYEAFESTPMNLGMFSLARRLKGNYSLGIITDNKKDRIDHLKKHQVLESLFSPIVVSSEVGADKESSEIFLHALHCADVCAEESVFIDNNRANLVAASALGIEVIFHDDEKNDIDALIKNLKALGIVVGTPDP
;
A
#
# COMPACT_ATOMS: atom_id res chain seq x y z
N MET A 1 -25.16 8.73 -7.27
CA MET A 1 -24.66 7.58 -8.08
C MET A 1 -24.29 6.46 -7.13
N GLU A 2 -24.68 5.21 -7.42
CA GLU A 2 -24.36 4.09 -6.54
C GLU A 2 -22.89 3.66 -6.70
N LEU A 3 -22.24 3.40 -5.58
CA LEU A 3 -20.84 2.96 -5.51
C LEU A 3 -20.58 1.67 -6.32
N SER A 4 -21.56 0.76 -6.36
CA SER A 4 -21.54 -0.48 -7.15
C SER A 4 -21.30 -0.22 -8.64
N ARG A 5 -21.96 0.79 -9.22
CA ARG A 5 -21.79 1.17 -10.64
C ARG A 5 -20.40 1.70 -10.92
N VAL A 6 -19.85 2.53 -10.02
CA VAL A 6 -18.48 3.04 -10.16
C VAL A 6 -17.47 1.89 -10.10
N LYS A 7 -17.60 1.00 -9.11
CA LYS A 7 -16.75 -0.19 -9.02
C LYS A 7 -16.80 -1.05 -10.27
N ALA A 8 -18.00 -1.28 -10.82
CA ALA A 8 -18.17 -2.05 -12.05
C ALA A 8 -17.49 -1.40 -13.27
N ALA A 9 -17.58 -0.07 -13.40
CA ALA A 9 -16.95 0.66 -14.51
C ALA A 9 -15.41 0.56 -14.50
N PHE A 10 -14.79 0.45 -13.30
CA PHE A 10 -13.34 0.26 -13.17
C PHE A 10 -12.89 -1.21 -13.18
N SER A 11 -13.78 -2.17 -12.94
CA SER A 11 -13.41 -3.56 -12.67
C SER A 11 -12.59 -4.21 -13.78
N GLN A 12 -12.96 -3.96 -15.04
CA GLN A 12 -12.27 -4.50 -16.22
C GLN A 12 -10.83 -3.97 -16.39
N TYR A 13 -10.52 -2.79 -15.84
CA TYR A 13 -9.22 -2.15 -15.95
C TYR A 13 -8.34 -2.40 -14.72
N ASN A 14 -8.91 -2.93 -13.62
CA ASN A 14 -8.24 -2.94 -12.33
C ASN A 14 -6.89 -3.66 -12.36
N LYS A 15 -6.80 -4.83 -13.02
CA LYS A 15 -5.55 -5.58 -13.14
C LYS A 15 -4.49 -4.80 -13.93
N ASP A 16 -4.87 -4.23 -15.07
CA ASP A 16 -3.96 -3.46 -15.94
C ASP A 16 -3.50 -2.15 -15.28
N LEU A 17 -4.39 -1.48 -14.55
CA LEU A 17 -4.03 -0.33 -13.71
C LEU A 17 -3.05 -0.73 -12.59
N THR A 18 -3.29 -1.88 -11.92
CA THR A 18 -2.43 -2.35 -10.84
C THR A 18 -1.05 -2.75 -11.33
N LEU A 19 -0.95 -3.28 -12.54
CA LEU A 19 0.33 -3.67 -13.16
C LEU A 19 0.96 -2.57 -14.03
N GLY A 20 0.39 -1.35 -14.04
CA GLY A 20 0.92 -0.21 -14.77
C GLY A 20 0.81 -0.30 -16.31
N LYS A 21 0.00 -1.23 -16.84
CA LYS A 21 -0.22 -1.37 -18.29
C LYS A 21 -1.09 -0.27 -18.86
N THR A 22 -1.87 0.39 -18.01
CA THR A 22 -2.67 1.57 -18.33
C THR A 22 -2.74 2.52 -17.15
N THR A 23 -3.24 3.74 -17.36
CA THR A 23 -3.43 4.77 -16.34
C THR A 23 -4.87 5.20 -16.24
N HIS A 24 -5.27 5.83 -15.14
CA HIS A 24 -6.62 6.37 -15.01
C HIS A 24 -6.94 7.40 -16.10
N SER A 25 -5.97 8.24 -16.48
CA SER A 25 -6.17 9.23 -17.53
C SER A 25 -6.45 8.60 -18.90
N GLN A 26 -5.83 7.46 -19.21
CA GLN A 26 -6.06 6.76 -20.47
C GLN A 26 -7.44 6.12 -20.56
N ILE A 27 -7.97 5.60 -19.45
CA ILE A 27 -9.27 4.92 -19.42
C ILE A 27 -10.43 5.84 -19.03
N TRP A 28 -10.16 7.09 -18.60
CA TRP A 28 -11.17 7.96 -17.99
C TRP A 28 -12.38 8.22 -18.88
N HIS A 29 -12.15 8.47 -20.16
CA HIS A 29 -13.23 8.68 -21.11
C HIS A 29 -14.18 7.46 -21.21
N GLU A 30 -13.61 6.24 -21.24
CA GLU A 30 -14.39 5.01 -21.33
C GLU A 30 -15.16 4.73 -20.03
N VAL A 31 -14.55 5.01 -18.88
CA VAL A 31 -15.22 4.93 -17.57
C VAL A 31 -16.41 5.90 -17.50
N CYS A 32 -16.22 7.15 -17.92
CA CYS A 32 -17.29 8.15 -17.95
C CYS A 32 -18.41 7.72 -18.92
N SER A 33 -18.06 7.22 -20.09
CA SER A 33 -19.02 6.68 -21.06
C SER A 33 -19.86 5.53 -20.49
N THR A 34 -19.20 4.58 -19.79
CA THR A 34 -19.86 3.45 -19.12
C THR A 34 -20.85 3.92 -18.04
N LEU A 35 -20.50 4.99 -17.34
CA LEU A 35 -21.36 5.58 -16.31
C LEU A 35 -22.50 6.45 -16.90
N GLY A 36 -22.40 6.85 -18.18
CA GLY A 36 -23.31 7.79 -18.82
C GLY A 36 -23.13 9.23 -18.29
N LEU A 37 -21.90 9.60 -17.92
CA LEU A 37 -21.57 10.88 -17.30
C LEU A 37 -20.40 11.54 -18.04
N ASP A 38 -20.35 12.86 -17.99
CA ASP A 38 -19.20 13.65 -18.41
C ASP A 38 -18.58 14.30 -17.17
N LEU A 39 -17.49 13.69 -16.67
CA LEU A 39 -16.85 14.10 -15.43
C LEU A 39 -15.38 14.46 -15.67
N SER A 40 -14.93 15.53 -15.04
CA SER A 40 -13.49 15.82 -14.98
C SER A 40 -12.75 14.75 -14.20
N ILE A 41 -11.57 14.35 -14.68
CA ILE A 41 -10.68 13.43 -13.96
C ILE A 41 -10.20 14.02 -12.61
N ASN A 42 -10.25 15.33 -12.45
CA ASN A 42 -9.91 15.98 -11.18
C ASN A 42 -10.78 15.47 -10.03
N LEU A 43 -12.03 15.08 -10.30
CA LEU A 43 -12.91 14.48 -9.29
C LEU A 43 -12.32 13.17 -8.74
N LEU A 44 -11.66 12.37 -9.59
CA LEU A 44 -10.97 11.15 -9.14
C LEU A 44 -9.76 11.50 -8.26
N TYR A 45 -9.00 12.52 -8.64
CA TYR A 45 -7.83 12.96 -7.87
C TYR A 45 -8.22 13.53 -6.51
N GLU A 46 -9.27 14.33 -6.44
CA GLU A 46 -9.87 14.80 -5.17
C GLU A 46 -10.32 13.62 -4.28
N ALA A 47 -10.89 12.57 -4.89
CA ALA A 47 -11.25 11.34 -4.16
C ALA A 47 -10.01 10.60 -3.61
N PHE A 48 -8.87 10.62 -4.31
CA PHE A 48 -7.62 10.06 -3.77
C PHE A 48 -7.13 10.85 -2.55
N GLU A 49 -7.18 12.17 -2.62
CA GLU A 49 -6.77 13.06 -1.53
C GLU A 49 -7.65 12.90 -0.28
N SER A 50 -8.93 12.56 -0.47
CA SER A 50 -9.87 12.30 0.63
C SER A 50 -9.64 10.98 1.37
N THR A 51 -8.65 10.16 0.98
CA THR A 51 -8.35 8.89 1.63
C THR A 51 -7.93 9.12 3.09
N PRO A 52 -8.65 8.57 4.08
CA PRO A 52 -8.33 8.81 5.49
C PRO A 52 -7.01 8.13 5.87
N MET A 53 -6.25 8.79 6.75
CA MET A 53 -5.04 8.23 7.33
C MET A 53 -5.38 7.29 8.51
N ASN A 54 -4.72 6.14 8.58
CA ASN A 54 -4.74 5.29 9.76
C ASN A 54 -3.75 5.86 10.81
N LEU A 55 -4.23 6.75 11.67
CA LEU A 55 -3.40 7.45 12.67
C LEU A 55 -2.68 6.50 13.62
N GLY A 56 -3.30 5.35 13.97
CA GLY A 56 -2.67 4.32 14.80
C GLY A 56 -1.44 3.70 14.14
N MET A 57 -1.55 3.33 12.86
CA MET A 57 -0.41 2.81 12.09
C MET A 57 0.68 3.86 11.89
N PHE A 58 0.31 5.13 11.63
CA PHE A 58 1.29 6.22 11.53
C PHE A 58 2.03 6.47 12.85
N SER A 59 1.34 6.41 13.98
CA SER A 59 1.96 6.51 15.30
C SER A 59 2.94 5.35 15.54
N LEU A 60 2.54 4.11 15.20
CA LEU A 60 3.42 2.95 15.30
C LEU A 60 4.66 3.11 14.39
N ALA A 61 4.47 3.57 13.15
CA ALA A 61 5.57 3.80 12.22
C ALA A 61 6.58 4.82 12.77
N ARG A 62 6.13 5.95 13.35
CA ARG A 62 7.03 6.92 14.00
C ARG A 62 7.86 6.28 15.12
N ARG A 63 7.24 5.45 15.96
CA ARG A 63 7.89 4.74 17.06
C ARG A 63 8.93 3.72 16.60
N LEU A 64 8.79 3.17 15.40
CA LEU A 64 9.71 2.20 14.80
C LEU A 64 10.86 2.89 14.06
N LYS A 65 10.63 4.04 13.43
CA LYS A 65 11.57 4.72 12.52
C LYS A 65 12.94 5.02 13.14
N GLY A 66 13.00 5.24 14.45
CA GLY A 66 14.27 5.52 15.15
C GLY A 66 15.25 4.35 15.16
N ASN A 67 14.73 3.11 15.01
CA ASN A 67 15.52 1.88 15.11
C ASN A 67 15.49 1.03 13.82
N TYR A 68 14.56 1.29 12.90
CA TYR A 68 14.32 0.44 11.73
C TYR A 68 14.11 1.28 10.47
N SER A 69 14.53 0.73 9.33
CA SER A 69 14.12 1.20 8.01
C SER A 69 12.67 0.77 7.76
N LEU A 70 11.83 1.70 7.32
CA LEU A 70 10.42 1.45 7.05
C LEU A 70 10.14 1.65 5.57
N GLY A 71 9.55 0.64 4.92
CA GLY A 71 9.09 0.72 3.54
C GLY A 71 7.59 0.50 3.39
N ILE A 72 7.08 0.79 2.21
CA ILE A 72 5.71 0.46 1.78
C ILE A 72 5.80 -0.40 0.53
N ILE A 73 5.03 -1.51 0.51
CA ILE A 73 4.74 -2.29 -0.69
C ILE A 73 3.23 -2.24 -0.91
N THR A 74 2.78 -1.74 -2.06
CA THR A 74 1.35 -1.52 -2.29
C THR A 74 0.90 -1.94 -3.68
N ASP A 75 -0.18 -2.74 -3.75
CA ASP A 75 -0.91 -3.04 -4.98
C ASP A 75 -1.78 -1.85 -5.35
N ASN A 76 -1.16 -0.88 -6.01
CA ASN A 76 -1.81 0.40 -6.27
C ASN A 76 -1.37 1.00 -7.61
N LYS A 77 -1.99 2.12 -7.94
CA LYS A 77 -1.78 2.87 -9.16
C LYS A 77 -0.84 4.03 -8.87
N LYS A 78 0.12 4.26 -9.77
CA LYS A 78 1.13 5.31 -9.59
C LYS A 78 0.52 6.68 -9.30
N ASP A 79 -0.43 7.11 -10.11
CA ASP A 79 -1.07 8.42 -9.97
C ASP A 79 -1.79 8.60 -8.63
N ARG A 80 -2.40 7.53 -8.09
CA ARG A 80 -3.00 7.56 -6.76
C ARG A 80 -1.93 7.74 -5.67
N ILE A 81 -0.84 6.98 -5.75
CA ILE A 81 0.25 7.07 -4.77
C ILE A 81 0.94 8.43 -4.86
N ASP A 82 1.15 8.97 -6.05
CA ASP A 82 1.71 10.31 -6.25
C ASP A 82 0.84 11.40 -5.60
N HIS A 83 -0.50 11.27 -5.64
CA HIS A 83 -1.40 12.16 -4.93
C HIS A 83 -1.32 11.99 -3.41
N LEU A 84 -1.30 10.75 -2.92
CA LEU A 84 -1.18 10.48 -1.48
C LEU A 84 0.16 10.99 -0.92
N LYS A 85 1.27 10.84 -1.64
CA LYS A 85 2.58 11.38 -1.25
C LYS A 85 2.57 12.89 -1.06
N LYS A 86 1.82 13.62 -1.90
CA LYS A 86 1.70 15.09 -1.81
C LYS A 86 0.88 15.56 -0.60
N HIS A 87 -0.14 14.79 -0.23
CA HIS A 87 -1.12 15.17 0.81
C HIS A 87 -0.87 14.48 2.15
N GLN A 88 -0.06 13.43 2.17
CA GLN A 88 0.32 12.68 3.36
C GLN A 88 1.85 12.64 3.48
N VAL A 89 2.35 12.69 4.70
CA VAL A 89 3.80 12.69 4.98
C VAL A 89 4.46 11.30 4.79
N LEU A 90 4.08 10.57 3.74
CA LEU A 90 4.53 9.19 3.50
C LEU A 90 6.05 9.12 3.36
N GLU A 91 6.64 9.96 2.52
CA GLU A 91 8.08 9.93 2.22
C GLU A 91 8.95 10.35 3.40
N SER A 92 8.39 11.06 4.39
CA SER A 92 9.11 11.39 5.61
C SER A 92 9.27 10.20 6.55
N LEU A 93 8.38 9.20 6.44
CA LEU A 93 8.37 8.00 7.28
C LEU A 93 8.87 6.76 6.56
N PHE A 94 8.59 6.63 5.28
CA PHE A 94 8.79 5.39 4.53
C PHE A 94 9.72 5.58 3.34
N SER A 95 10.72 4.71 3.25
CA SER A 95 11.61 4.55 2.10
C SER A 95 12.17 3.13 2.12
N PRO A 96 12.00 2.34 1.03
CA PRO A 96 11.34 2.69 -0.24
C PRO A 96 9.81 2.70 -0.14
N ILE A 97 9.14 3.30 -1.14
CA ILE A 97 7.71 3.13 -1.41
C ILE A 97 7.60 2.42 -2.77
N VAL A 98 7.29 1.13 -2.73
CA VAL A 98 7.22 0.25 -3.90
C VAL A 98 5.77 0.07 -4.33
N VAL A 99 5.47 0.44 -5.56
CA VAL A 99 4.11 0.43 -6.13
C VAL A 99 4.02 -0.59 -7.25
N SER A 100 3.06 -1.50 -7.19
CA SER A 100 2.88 -2.57 -8.17
C SER A 100 2.84 -2.08 -9.61
N SER A 101 2.19 -0.94 -9.87
CA SER A 101 2.11 -0.34 -11.21
C SER A 101 3.44 0.24 -11.73
N GLU A 102 4.42 0.49 -10.87
CA GLU A 102 5.76 0.92 -11.27
C GLU A 102 6.69 -0.27 -11.50
N VAL A 103 6.48 -1.36 -10.76
CA VAL A 103 7.25 -2.60 -10.87
C VAL A 103 6.71 -3.52 -11.98
N GLY A 104 5.41 -3.47 -12.27
CA GLY A 104 4.72 -4.38 -13.17
C GLY A 104 4.37 -5.73 -12.52
N ALA A 105 4.51 -5.84 -11.20
CA ALA A 105 4.21 -7.03 -10.40
C ALA A 105 3.45 -6.65 -9.13
N ASP A 106 2.51 -7.48 -8.71
CA ASP A 106 1.72 -7.30 -7.48
C ASP A 106 2.20 -8.23 -6.35
N LYS A 107 1.60 -8.11 -5.17
CA LYS A 107 1.98 -8.88 -3.97
C LYS A 107 1.67 -10.38 -4.03
N GLU A 108 1.04 -10.87 -5.10
CA GLU A 108 0.94 -12.31 -5.37
C GLU A 108 2.24 -12.85 -5.98
N SER A 109 3.11 -11.98 -6.51
CA SER A 109 4.42 -12.30 -7.10
C SER A 109 5.56 -12.01 -6.14
N SER A 110 6.59 -12.86 -6.16
CA SER A 110 7.85 -12.63 -5.45
C SER A 110 8.62 -11.41 -5.98
N GLU A 111 8.40 -11.01 -7.23
CA GLU A 111 9.14 -9.95 -7.91
C GLU A 111 9.03 -8.60 -7.19
N ILE A 112 7.85 -8.23 -6.69
CA ILE A 112 7.66 -6.95 -5.99
C ILE A 112 8.42 -6.92 -4.66
N PHE A 113 8.50 -8.07 -3.97
CA PHE A 113 9.26 -8.18 -2.71
C PHE A 113 10.77 -8.16 -2.94
N LEU A 114 11.27 -8.86 -3.97
CA LEU A 114 12.68 -8.82 -4.36
C LEU A 114 13.09 -7.40 -4.75
N HIS A 115 12.23 -6.69 -5.49
CA HIS A 115 12.46 -5.28 -5.81
C HIS A 115 12.51 -4.40 -4.55
N ALA A 116 11.59 -4.61 -3.60
CA ALA A 116 11.55 -3.86 -2.35
C ALA A 116 12.79 -4.11 -1.47
N LEU A 117 13.21 -5.37 -1.32
CA LEU A 117 14.43 -5.75 -0.60
C LEU A 117 15.67 -5.10 -1.22
N HIS A 118 15.79 -5.15 -2.56
CA HIS A 118 16.88 -4.50 -3.28
C HIS A 118 16.89 -2.98 -3.07
N CYS A 119 15.74 -2.31 -3.17
CA CYS A 119 15.65 -0.86 -2.93
C CYS A 119 15.93 -0.46 -1.49
N ALA A 120 15.66 -1.34 -0.53
CA ALA A 120 15.91 -1.12 0.89
C ALA A 120 17.35 -1.51 1.31
N ASP A 121 18.09 -2.21 0.43
CA ASP A 121 19.42 -2.78 0.69
C ASP A 121 19.44 -3.68 1.94
N VAL A 122 18.47 -4.63 2.01
CA VAL A 122 18.33 -5.56 3.14
C VAL A 122 18.07 -6.98 2.65
N CYS A 123 18.36 -7.99 3.49
CA CYS A 123 18.03 -9.37 3.26
C CYS A 123 16.60 -9.73 3.70
N ALA A 124 16.05 -10.78 3.14
CA ALA A 124 14.69 -11.24 3.47
C ALA A 124 14.56 -11.60 4.96
N GLU A 125 15.55 -12.27 5.51
CA GLU A 125 15.59 -12.72 6.91
C GLU A 125 15.70 -11.58 7.93
N GLU A 126 16.08 -10.38 7.48
CA GLU A 126 16.15 -9.16 8.29
C GLU A 126 14.86 -8.33 8.20
N SER A 127 13.87 -8.82 7.46
CA SER A 127 12.68 -8.05 7.10
C SER A 127 11.41 -8.66 7.69
N VAL A 128 10.48 -7.77 8.04
CA VAL A 128 9.11 -8.14 8.45
C VAL A 128 8.11 -7.47 7.53
N PHE A 129 7.20 -8.24 6.95
CA PHE A 129 6.12 -7.74 6.12
C PHE A 129 4.78 -7.88 6.84
N ILE A 130 4.03 -6.76 6.91
CA ILE A 130 2.73 -6.66 7.59
C ILE A 130 1.68 -6.37 6.52
N ASP A 131 0.65 -7.21 6.43
CA ASP A 131 -0.45 -7.02 5.47
C ASP A 131 -1.77 -7.52 6.04
N ASN A 132 -2.88 -6.94 5.57
CA ASN A 132 -4.25 -7.32 5.93
C ASN A 132 -4.85 -8.40 5.02
N ASN A 133 -4.16 -8.77 3.95
CA ASN A 133 -4.57 -9.86 3.07
C ASN A 133 -3.60 -11.04 3.20
N ARG A 134 -4.12 -12.18 3.68
CA ARG A 134 -3.31 -13.40 3.87
C ARG A 134 -2.68 -13.93 2.58
N ALA A 135 -3.33 -13.72 1.42
CA ALA A 135 -2.77 -14.12 0.14
C ALA A 135 -1.45 -13.37 -0.18
N ASN A 136 -1.37 -12.09 0.20
CA ASN A 136 -0.18 -11.26 0.00
C ASN A 136 1.02 -11.69 0.86
N LEU A 137 0.76 -12.42 1.95
CA LEU A 137 1.83 -12.92 2.84
C LEU A 137 2.56 -14.14 2.28
N VAL A 138 1.93 -14.87 1.34
CA VAL A 138 2.45 -16.15 0.83
C VAL A 138 3.76 -15.97 0.08
N ALA A 139 3.81 -15.05 -0.87
CA ALA A 139 5.01 -14.81 -1.68
C ALA A 139 6.15 -14.21 -0.84
N ALA A 140 5.85 -13.32 0.11
CA ALA A 140 6.83 -12.77 1.04
C ALA A 140 7.45 -13.85 1.93
N SER A 141 6.61 -14.70 2.54
CA SER A 141 7.07 -15.80 3.40
C SER A 141 7.92 -16.83 2.63
N ALA A 142 7.58 -17.11 1.37
CA ALA A 142 8.36 -18.02 0.52
C ALA A 142 9.78 -17.51 0.22
N LEU A 143 10.02 -16.19 0.34
CA LEU A 143 11.34 -15.57 0.21
C LEU A 143 12.14 -15.56 1.52
N GLY A 144 11.55 -15.99 2.64
CA GLY A 144 12.17 -15.93 3.96
C GLY A 144 11.90 -14.63 4.73
N ILE A 145 11.03 -13.75 4.22
CA ILE A 145 10.56 -12.58 4.96
C ILE A 145 9.64 -13.04 6.09
N GLU A 146 9.87 -12.58 7.32
CA GLU A 146 8.93 -12.80 8.41
C GLU A 146 7.61 -12.07 8.13
N VAL A 147 6.46 -12.69 8.37
CA VAL A 147 5.16 -12.12 7.99
C VAL A 147 4.21 -11.98 9.16
N ILE A 148 3.49 -10.87 9.24
CA ILE A 148 2.46 -10.62 10.24
C ILE A 148 1.14 -10.28 9.53
N PHE A 149 0.10 -11.05 9.80
CA PHE A 149 -1.27 -10.68 9.42
C PHE A 149 -1.81 -9.63 10.38
N HIS A 150 -2.25 -8.49 9.85
CA HIS A 150 -2.93 -7.44 10.61
C HIS A 150 -4.34 -7.23 10.05
N ASP A 151 -5.34 -7.55 10.87
CA ASP A 151 -6.76 -7.37 10.52
C ASP A 151 -7.11 -5.87 10.53
N ASP A 152 -7.32 -5.29 9.36
CA ASP A 152 -7.58 -3.85 9.20
C ASP A 152 -8.99 -3.43 9.65
N GLU A 153 -9.96 -4.36 9.70
CA GLU A 153 -11.30 -4.08 10.22
C GLU A 153 -11.25 -3.88 11.75
N LYS A 154 -10.48 -4.72 12.44
CA LYS A 154 -10.24 -4.58 13.89
C LYS A 154 -9.27 -3.48 14.21
N ASN A 155 -8.29 -3.29 13.34
CA ASN A 155 -7.19 -2.32 13.46
C ASN A 155 -6.55 -2.30 14.87
N ASP A 156 -6.32 -3.51 15.44
CA ASP A 156 -5.77 -3.68 16.79
C ASP A 156 -4.24 -3.46 16.77
N ILE A 157 -3.85 -2.21 16.99
CA ILE A 157 -2.44 -1.80 17.00
C ILE A 157 -1.69 -2.41 18.19
N ASP A 158 -2.34 -2.61 19.33
CA ASP A 158 -1.69 -3.19 20.52
C ASP A 158 -1.36 -4.68 20.28
N ALA A 159 -2.26 -5.42 19.63
CA ALA A 159 -1.96 -6.79 19.20
C ALA A 159 -0.81 -6.82 18.18
N LEU A 160 -0.76 -5.90 17.22
CA LEU A 160 0.35 -5.79 16.28
C LEU A 160 1.68 -5.51 16.99
N ILE A 161 1.71 -4.57 17.94
CA ILE A 161 2.89 -4.26 18.77
C ILE A 161 3.35 -5.50 19.55
N LYS A 162 2.40 -6.28 20.09
CA LYS A 162 2.73 -7.53 20.80
C LYS A 162 3.41 -8.54 19.88
N ASN A 163 2.91 -8.70 18.64
CA ASN A 163 3.51 -9.60 17.64
C ASN A 163 4.91 -9.13 17.26
N LEU A 164 5.12 -7.83 17.02
CA LEU A 164 6.42 -7.26 16.71
C LEU A 164 7.42 -7.50 17.86
N LYS A 165 6.99 -7.29 19.10
CA LYS A 165 7.84 -7.56 20.28
C LYS A 165 8.19 -9.05 20.44
N ALA A 166 7.30 -9.96 20.08
CA ALA A 166 7.57 -11.40 20.10
C ALA A 166 8.68 -11.80 19.10
N LEU A 167 8.86 -11.02 18.04
CA LEU A 167 9.98 -11.14 17.09
C LEU A 167 11.24 -10.39 17.53
N GLY A 168 11.27 -9.85 18.74
CA GLY A 168 12.42 -9.09 19.26
C GLY A 168 12.47 -7.64 18.78
N ILE A 169 11.44 -7.14 18.09
CA ILE A 169 11.41 -5.77 17.59
C ILE A 169 11.13 -4.79 18.71
N VAL A 170 12.03 -3.82 18.87
CA VAL A 170 11.92 -2.75 19.87
C VAL A 170 11.00 -1.65 19.34
N VAL A 171 9.86 -1.46 20.00
CA VAL A 171 8.92 -0.38 19.68
C VAL A 171 9.14 0.76 20.67
N GLY A 172 9.54 1.92 20.17
CA GLY A 172 9.78 3.13 20.99
C GLY A 172 8.52 3.59 21.75
N THR A 173 8.70 4.54 22.64
CA THR A 173 7.58 5.18 23.35
C THR A 173 6.73 6.01 22.39
N PRO A 174 5.42 6.22 22.67
CA PRO A 174 4.64 7.19 21.92
C PRO A 174 5.28 8.58 21.98
N ASP A 175 5.16 9.33 20.88
CA ASP A 175 5.50 10.76 20.91
C ASP A 175 4.60 11.48 21.94
N PRO A 176 5.14 12.47 22.66
CA PRO A 176 4.40 13.23 23.65
C PRO A 176 3.26 14.06 23.05
#